data_2c48fe524f250b58254248b3e9e88896
#
_entry.id   2c48fe524f250b58254248b3e9e88896
#
_cell.length_a   1.000
_cell.length_b   1.000
_cell.length_c   1.000
_cell.angle_alpha   90.00
_cell.angle_beta   90.00
_cell.angle_gamma   90.00
#
_symmetry.space_group_name_H-M   'P 1'
#
loop_
_entity.id
_entity.type
_entity.pdbx_description
1 polymer ?
#
loop_
_entity_poly.entity_id
_entity_poly.type
_entity_poly.pdbx_seq_one_letter_code
_entity_poly.pdbx_strand_id
1 'polypeptide(L)'
;MQPKLEKSKMDHPRIVSPTEWLEARKEHLRKEKEVTRLRDQLSRERRELPWEKVEKKYVFDGPGGKESLGDLFGGKSQLIVYHFMFGPEWKEGCPSCSLLADHFDGARVHLAQRDVSFLAVSRAPLPQIEAFKERMGWRFKWVSSSGSDFNYDYHVSFTKDETAKREVNYNYQMQAFPSEEGPGASVFYKNSAGEIFHTYSSFGRGLDIMIGAYNWLDIAPKGRDEEGLKHGMAWVRHHDKYGDGYQVDAKAEYVQPAKAADAAGGCCEKH
;
A
#
# COMPACT_ATOMS: atom_id res chain seq x y z
N MET A 1 -17.72 22.93 -0.15
CA MET A 1 -17.04 23.87 0.77
C MET A 1 -16.96 23.15 2.10
N GLN A 2 -15.84 22.48 2.39
CA GLN A 2 -15.63 21.79 3.66
C GLN A 2 -15.27 22.83 4.72
N PRO A 3 -15.79 22.75 5.95
CA PRO A 3 -15.42 23.67 7.01
C PRO A 3 -13.94 23.47 7.33
N LYS A 4 -13.17 24.55 7.28
CA LYS A 4 -11.81 24.59 7.84
C LYS A 4 -11.94 24.31 9.33
N LEU A 5 -11.47 23.16 9.77
CA LEU A 5 -11.22 22.91 11.19
C LEU A 5 -10.17 23.91 11.66
N GLU A 6 -10.56 24.87 12.48
CA GLU A 6 -9.63 25.76 13.16
C GLU A 6 -8.72 24.92 14.04
N LYS A 7 -7.41 25.10 13.86
CA LYS A 7 -6.37 24.48 14.68
C LYS A 7 -6.56 24.89 16.12
N SER A 8 -7.03 23.98 16.95
CA SER A 8 -6.92 24.15 18.41
C SER A 8 -5.45 24.08 18.79
N LYS A 9 -4.87 25.25 19.10
CA LYS A 9 -3.57 25.36 19.77
C LYS A 9 -3.71 24.86 21.20
N MET A 10 -3.73 23.55 21.40
CA MET A 10 -3.41 22.99 22.71
C MET A 10 -2.07 22.29 22.60
N ASP A 11 -1.02 22.90 23.14
CA ASP A 11 0.31 22.29 23.22
C ASP A 11 0.29 20.96 24.03
N HIS A 12 -0.73 20.75 24.86
CA HIS A 12 -0.93 19.52 25.64
C HIS A 12 -2.42 19.24 25.83
N PRO A 13 -2.86 17.95 25.76
CA PRO A 13 -4.22 17.58 26.11
C PRO A 13 -4.50 17.86 27.58
N ARG A 14 -5.77 18.12 27.91
CA ARG A 14 -6.21 18.38 29.29
C ARG A 14 -5.89 17.17 30.19
N ILE A 15 -5.17 17.41 31.28
CA ILE A 15 -4.92 16.39 32.31
C ILE A 15 -6.10 16.37 33.27
N VAL A 16 -6.68 15.20 33.48
CA VAL A 16 -7.91 15.00 34.26
C VAL A 16 -7.77 13.86 35.25
N SER A 17 -8.73 13.72 36.16
CA SER A 17 -8.81 12.57 37.06
C SER A 17 -9.11 11.26 36.32
N PRO A 18 -8.78 10.08 36.88
CA PRO A 18 -9.13 8.78 36.27
C PRO A 18 -10.64 8.62 35.99
N THR A 19 -11.50 9.17 36.83
CA THR A 19 -12.95 9.12 36.66
C THR A 19 -13.40 9.96 35.47
N GLU A 20 -12.93 11.19 35.35
CA GLU A 20 -13.24 12.06 34.19
C GLU A 20 -12.68 11.46 32.89
N TRP A 21 -11.47 10.88 32.93
CA TRP A 21 -10.89 10.20 31.79
C TRP A 21 -11.75 9.01 31.35
N LEU A 22 -12.23 8.19 32.29
CA LEU A 22 -13.07 7.05 31.99
C LEU A 22 -14.40 7.46 31.33
N GLU A 23 -15.02 8.53 31.80
CA GLU A 23 -16.27 9.03 31.20
C GLU A 23 -16.03 9.53 29.76
N ALA A 24 -14.97 10.33 29.54
CA ALA A 24 -14.59 10.77 28.20
C ALA A 24 -14.24 9.59 27.27
N ARG A 25 -13.55 8.57 27.80
CA ARG A 25 -13.21 7.37 27.04
C ARG A 25 -14.43 6.54 26.66
N LYS A 26 -15.43 6.42 27.54
CA LYS A 26 -16.70 5.73 27.25
C LYS A 26 -17.50 6.46 26.14
N GLU A 27 -17.50 7.79 26.18
CA GLU A 27 -18.13 8.60 25.13
C GLU A 27 -17.48 8.35 23.78
N HIS A 28 -16.14 8.40 23.73
CA HIS A 28 -15.39 8.11 22.51
C HIS A 28 -15.62 6.68 22.01
N LEU A 29 -15.66 5.69 22.91
CA LEU A 29 -15.94 4.29 22.58
C LEU A 29 -17.30 4.11 21.87
N ARG A 30 -18.30 4.92 22.15
CA ARG A 30 -19.58 4.86 21.43
C ARG A 30 -19.40 5.15 19.94
N LYS A 31 -18.61 6.19 19.61
CA LYS A 31 -18.27 6.55 18.23
C LYS A 31 -17.43 5.46 17.54
N GLU A 32 -16.46 4.88 18.23
CA GLU A 32 -15.67 3.76 17.69
C GLU A 32 -16.54 2.55 17.32
N LYS A 33 -17.55 2.24 18.17
CA LYS A 33 -18.53 1.18 17.89
C LYS A 33 -19.41 1.50 16.68
N GLU A 34 -19.78 2.76 16.47
CA GLU A 34 -20.54 3.19 15.30
C GLU A 34 -19.71 3.00 14.02
N VAL A 35 -18.44 3.43 14.04
CA VAL A 35 -17.49 3.23 12.93
C VAL A 35 -17.33 1.73 12.63
N THR A 36 -17.20 0.89 13.66
CA THR A 36 -17.10 -0.57 13.49
C THR A 36 -18.34 -1.14 12.78
N ARG A 37 -19.54 -0.76 13.21
CA ARG A 37 -20.80 -1.21 12.57
C ARG A 37 -20.90 -0.74 11.12
N LEU A 38 -20.54 0.52 10.85
CA LEU A 38 -20.52 1.06 9.49
C LEU A 38 -19.52 0.32 8.60
N ARG A 39 -18.36 0.00 9.12
CA ARG A 39 -17.35 -0.80 8.41
C ARG A 39 -17.85 -2.20 8.09
N ASP A 40 -18.53 -2.85 9.02
CA ASP A 40 -19.17 -4.16 8.80
C ASP A 40 -20.26 -4.09 7.74
N GLN A 41 -21.06 -3.03 7.75
CA GLN A 41 -22.09 -2.77 6.74
C GLN A 41 -21.45 -2.59 5.35
N LEU A 42 -20.48 -1.68 5.19
CA LEU A 42 -19.76 -1.49 3.93
C LEU A 42 -19.12 -2.77 3.43
N SER A 43 -18.61 -3.60 4.34
CA SER A 43 -18.04 -4.91 3.99
C SER A 43 -19.09 -5.89 3.46
N ARG A 44 -20.34 -5.87 3.96
CA ARG A 44 -21.44 -6.66 3.39
C ARG A 44 -21.85 -6.13 2.03
N GLU A 45 -22.12 -4.83 1.92
CA GLU A 45 -22.51 -4.17 0.67
C GLU A 45 -21.50 -4.39 -0.45
N ARG A 46 -20.20 -4.38 -0.13
CA ARG A 46 -19.13 -4.69 -1.10
C ARG A 46 -19.28 -6.08 -1.72
N ARG A 47 -19.75 -7.07 -0.95
CA ARG A 47 -19.97 -8.43 -1.47
C ARG A 47 -21.24 -8.56 -2.32
N GLU A 48 -22.10 -7.55 -2.28
CA GLU A 48 -23.34 -7.46 -3.09
C GLU A 48 -23.12 -6.66 -4.38
N LEU A 49 -21.94 -6.06 -4.58
CA LEU A 49 -21.62 -5.38 -5.83
C LEU A 49 -21.69 -6.35 -7.01
N PRO A 50 -22.16 -5.89 -8.18
CA PRO A 50 -22.12 -6.69 -9.40
C PRO A 50 -20.69 -7.02 -9.81
N TRP A 51 -20.52 -8.16 -10.41
CA TRP A 51 -19.23 -8.63 -10.90
C TRP A 51 -19.10 -8.41 -12.41
N GLU A 52 -17.91 -8.05 -12.86
CA GLU A 52 -17.57 -7.93 -14.26
C GLU A 52 -16.81 -9.19 -14.75
N LYS A 53 -17.27 -9.82 -15.83
CA LYS A 53 -16.58 -10.97 -16.41
C LYS A 53 -15.31 -10.51 -17.10
N VAL A 54 -14.18 -11.12 -16.76
CA VAL A 54 -12.88 -10.85 -17.38
C VAL A 54 -12.73 -11.75 -18.62
N GLU A 55 -12.93 -11.16 -19.80
CA GLU A 55 -12.83 -11.89 -21.07
C GLU A 55 -11.43 -11.81 -21.71
N LYS A 56 -10.71 -10.71 -21.42
CA LYS A 56 -9.36 -10.47 -21.93
C LYS A 56 -8.35 -11.41 -21.28
N LYS A 57 -7.51 -12.00 -22.11
CA LYS A 57 -6.43 -12.88 -21.64
C LYS A 57 -5.21 -12.05 -21.28
N TYR A 58 -4.84 -12.07 -20.02
CA TYR A 58 -3.61 -11.45 -19.51
C TYR A 58 -2.54 -12.49 -19.26
N VAL A 59 -1.30 -12.13 -19.59
CA VAL A 59 -0.12 -12.95 -19.36
C VAL A 59 0.90 -12.12 -18.61
N PHE A 60 1.52 -12.72 -17.63
CA PHE A 60 2.51 -12.11 -16.75
C PHE A 60 3.82 -12.90 -16.80
N ASP A 61 4.93 -12.21 -16.54
CA ASP A 61 6.20 -12.87 -16.28
C ASP A 61 6.30 -13.17 -14.77
N GLY A 62 6.30 -14.44 -14.43
CA GLY A 62 6.49 -14.92 -13.06
C GLY A 62 7.81 -15.66 -12.88
N PRO A 63 8.23 -15.95 -11.65
CA PRO A 63 9.48 -16.66 -11.37
C PRO A 63 9.59 -18.03 -12.04
N GLY A 64 8.46 -18.67 -12.33
CA GLY A 64 8.38 -19.97 -13.02
C GLY A 64 8.16 -19.87 -14.54
N GLY A 65 8.15 -18.66 -15.11
CA GLY A 65 7.85 -18.42 -16.53
C GLY A 65 6.57 -17.63 -16.74
N LYS A 66 5.97 -17.74 -17.93
CA LYS A 66 4.72 -17.05 -18.27
C LYS A 66 3.54 -17.66 -17.53
N GLU A 67 2.72 -16.82 -16.92
CA GLU A 67 1.52 -17.20 -16.17
C GLU A 67 0.31 -16.39 -16.66
N SER A 68 -0.82 -17.06 -16.86
CA SER A 68 -2.10 -16.36 -17.11
C SER A 68 -2.70 -15.81 -15.81
N LEU A 69 -3.69 -14.92 -15.93
CA LEU A 69 -4.46 -14.46 -14.76
C LEU A 69 -5.08 -15.66 -14.00
N GLY A 70 -5.50 -16.71 -14.72
CA GLY A 70 -6.06 -17.94 -14.14
C GLY A 70 -5.05 -18.72 -13.29
N ASP A 71 -3.76 -18.72 -13.68
CA ASP A 71 -2.68 -19.42 -12.98
C ASP A 71 -2.33 -18.69 -11.66
N LEU A 72 -2.51 -17.36 -11.63
CA LEU A 72 -2.21 -16.55 -10.44
C LEU A 72 -3.09 -16.88 -9.22
N PHE A 73 -4.23 -17.54 -9.44
CA PHE A 73 -5.07 -18.03 -8.33
C PHE A 73 -4.41 -19.17 -7.53
N GLY A 74 -3.41 -19.86 -8.07
CA GLY A 74 -2.66 -20.87 -7.32
C GLY A 74 -3.53 -21.95 -6.68
N GLY A 75 -4.63 -22.38 -7.35
CA GLY A 75 -5.58 -23.37 -6.84
C GLY A 75 -6.66 -22.81 -5.90
N LYS A 76 -6.68 -21.52 -5.65
CA LYS A 76 -7.72 -20.82 -4.86
C LYS A 76 -8.84 -20.31 -5.77
N SER A 77 -10.02 -20.02 -5.20
CA SER A 77 -11.13 -19.41 -5.93
C SER A 77 -11.08 -17.87 -5.89
N GLN A 78 -10.33 -17.29 -4.98
CA GLN A 78 -10.24 -15.83 -4.79
C GLN A 78 -8.79 -15.36 -5.00
N LEU A 79 -8.64 -14.21 -5.65
CA LEU A 79 -7.34 -13.59 -5.89
C LEU A 79 -7.39 -12.11 -5.54
N ILE A 80 -6.43 -11.65 -4.73
CA ILE A 80 -6.17 -10.23 -4.50
C ILE A 80 -4.85 -9.89 -5.18
N VAL A 81 -4.90 -8.91 -6.07
CA VAL A 81 -3.74 -8.34 -6.75
C VAL A 81 -3.48 -6.96 -6.18
N TYR A 82 -2.30 -6.76 -5.61
CA TYR A 82 -1.83 -5.42 -5.28
C TYR A 82 -1.03 -4.85 -6.45
N HIS A 83 -1.50 -3.73 -7.00
CA HIS A 83 -0.80 -2.99 -8.04
C HIS A 83 0.28 -2.13 -7.39
N PHE A 84 1.49 -2.66 -7.38
CA PHE A 84 2.63 -2.02 -6.77
C PHE A 84 3.30 -1.08 -7.79
N MET A 85 3.44 0.19 -7.46
CA MET A 85 4.07 1.18 -8.33
C MET A 85 5.56 0.88 -8.49
N PHE A 86 5.91 0.27 -9.60
CA PHE A 86 7.28 0.02 -10.04
C PHE A 86 7.28 0.02 -11.56
N GLY A 87 7.57 1.17 -12.13
CA GLY A 87 7.60 1.38 -13.59
C GLY A 87 8.85 0.78 -14.24
N PRO A 88 8.84 0.56 -15.56
CA PRO A 88 9.94 -0.09 -16.29
C PRO A 88 11.29 0.63 -16.17
N GLU A 89 11.27 1.95 -16.07
CA GLU A 89 12.48 2.79 -16.01
C GLU A 89 12.90 3.14 -14.57
N TRP A 90 12.17 2.66 -13.57
CA TRP A 90 12.45 2.96 -12.17
C TRP A 90 13.57 2.08 -11.63
N LYS A 91 14.46 2.66 -10.82
CA LYS A 91 15.54 1.90 -10.17
C LYS A 91 15.06 1.09 -8.97
N GLU A 92 14.01 1.56 -8.30
CA GLU A 92 13.45 0.98 -7.07
C GLU A 92 11.93 1.12 -7.08
N GLY A 93 11.25 0.25 -6.37
CA GLY A 93 9.81 0.36 -6.17
C GLY A 93 9.44 1.58 -5.29
N CYS A 94 8.19 2.02 -5.38
CA CYS A 94 7.68 3.15 -4.61
C CYS A 94 7.79 2.91 -3.09
N PRO A 95 8.34 3.86 -2.30
CA PRO A 95 8.45 3.72 -0.84
C PRO A 95 7.10 3.53 -0.13
N SER A 96 6.06 4.25 -0.55
CA SER A 96 4.72 4.11 0.04
C SER A 96 4.09 2.75 -0.24
N CYS A 97 4.30 2.20 -1.45
CA CYS A 97 3.90 0.83 -1.76
C CYS A 97 4.71 -0.19 -0.94
N SER A 98 5.99 0.10 -0.68
CA SER A 98 6.85 -0.74 0.16
C SER A 98 6.36 -0.78 1.61
N LEU A 99 5.94 0.36 2.17
CA LEU A 99 5.32 0.41 3.49
C LEU A 99 4.09 -0.53 3.55
N LEU A 100 3.22 -0.51 2.54
CA LEU A 100 2.07 -1.40 2.50
C LEU A 100 2.50 -2.86 2.34
N ALA A 101 3.53 -3.14 1.51
CA ALA A 101 4.06 -4.48 1.29
C ALA A 101 4.63 -5.12 2.58
N ASP A 102 5.26 -4.34 3.44
CA ASP A 102 5.74 -4.79 4.75
C ASP A 102 4.60 -5.32 5.63
N HIS A 103 3.37 -4.84 5.41
CA HIS A 103 2.19 -5.28 6.19
C HIS A 103 1.49 -6.51 5.60
N PHE A 104 1.48 -6.68 4.28
CA PHE A 104 0.78 -7.83 3.70
C PHE A 104 1.66 -9.09 3.57
N ASP A 105 2.98 -8.99 3.58
CA ASP A 105 3.83 -10.18 3.43
C ASP A 105 3.55 -11.24 4.50
N GLY A 106 3.36 -10.82 5.74
CA GLY A 106 2.95 -11.72 6.83
C GLY A 106 1.49 -12.18 6.74
N ALA A 107 0.60 -11.31 6.26
CA ALA A 107 -0.84 -11.60 6.20
C ALA A 107 -1.20 -12.70 5.17
N ARG A 108 -0.41 -12.87 4.10
CA ARG A 108 -0.69 -13.81 3.01
C ARG A 108 -0.92 -15.25 3.45
N VAL A 109 -0.23 -15.71 4.50
CA VAL A 109 -0.37 -17.07 5.01
C VAL A 109 -1.74 -17.32 5.64
N HIS A 110 -2.32 -16.29 6.25
CA HIS A 110 -3.67 -16.34 6.83
C HIS A 110 -4.74 -16.24 5.74
N LEU A 111 -4.52 -15.38 4.73
CA LEU A 111 -5.43 -15.26 3.57
C LEU A 111 -5.54 -16.60 2.83
N ALA A 112 -4.43 -17.30 2.65
CA ALA A 112 -4.41 -18.62 2.01
C ALA A 112 -5.27 -19.67 2.72
N GLN A 113 -5.46 -19.57 4.04
CA GLN A 113 -6.37 -20.45 4.82
C GLN A 113 -7.84 -20.11 4.60
N ARG A 114 -8.15 -18.98 3.98
CA ARG A 114 -9.50 -18.53 3.66
C ARG A 114 -9.76 -18.52 2.16
N ASP A 115 -9.08 -19.39 1.42
CA ASP A 115 -9.22 -19.58 -0.01
C ASP A 115 -8.90 -18.33 -0.84
N VAL A 116 -7.91 -17.54 -0.38
CA VAL A 116 -7.48 -16.31 -1.05
C VAL A 116 -6.00 -16.42 -1.43
N SER A 117 -5.69 -16.31 -2.72
CA SER A 117 -4.35 -15.99 -3.20
C SER A 117 -4.11 -14.48 -3.12
N PHE A 118 -2.90 -14.11 -2.72
CA PHE A 118 -2.46 -12.72 -2.68
C PHE A 118 -1.10 -12.59 -3.38
N LEU A 119 -0.98 -11.61 -4.27
CA LEU A 119 0.27 -11.30 -4.96
C LEU A 119 0.35 -9.81 -5.34
N ALA A 120 1.55 -9.37 -5.70
CA ALA A 120 1.75 -8.06 -6.30
C ALA A 120 1.99 -8.15 -7.82
N VAL A 121 1.62 -7.09 -8.53
CA VAL A 121 1.87 -6.90 -9.96
C VAL A 121 2.51 -5.54 -10.16
N SER A 122 3.53 -5.45 -11.04
CA SER A 122 4.16 -4.21 -11.47
C SER A 122 4.55 -4.30 -12.95
N ARG A 123 4.77 -3.13 -13.60
CA ARG A 123 5.26 -3.09 -14.98
C ARG A 123 6.78 -3.19 -15.11
N ALA A 124 7.54 -3.08 -14.03
CA ALA A 124 8.98 -3.30 -14.07
C ALA A 124 9.31 -4.69 -14.61
N PRO A 125 10.42 -4.87 -15.34
CA PRO A 125 10.90 -6.19 -15.75
C PRO A 125 11.10 -7.13 -14.56
N LEU A 126 10.76 -8.41 -14.73
CA LEU A 126 10.84 -9.40 -13.64
C LEU A 126 12.20 -9.45 -12.93
N PRO A 127 13.36 -9.40 -13.59
CA PRO A 127 14.65 -9.39 -12.88
C PRO A 127 14.83 -8.21 -11.93
N GLN A 128 14.27 -7.03 -12.26
CA GLN A 128 14.32 -5.86 -11.38
C GLN A 128 13.40 -6.05 -10.18
N ILE A 129 12.22 -6.63 -10.40
CA ILE A 129 11.27 -6.97 -9.33
C ILE A 129 11.90 -7.95 -8.35
N GLU A 130 12.53 -9.02 -8.85
CA GLU A 130 13.16 -10.05 -8.01
C GLU A 130 14.31 -9.47 -7.18
N ALA A 131 15.20 -8.70 -7.78
CA ALA A 131 16.32 -8.05 -7.08
C ALA A 131 15.82 -7.10 -5.98
N PHE A 132 14.79 -6.32 -6.26
CA PHE A 132 14.19 -5.41 -5.28
C PHE A 132 13.47 -6.16 -4.16
N LYS A 133 12.71 -7.20 -4.50
CA LYS A 133 12.03 -8.08 -3.54
C LYS A 133 13.01 -8.79 -2.62
N GLU A 134 14.13 -9.30 -3.14
CA GLU A 134 15.21 -9.93 -2.38
C GLU A 134 15.82 -8.94 -1.39
N ARG A 135 16.16 -7.72 -1.84
CA ARG A 135 16.68 -6.66 -0.98
C ARG A 135 15.75 -6.34 0.18
N MET A 136 14.44 -6.30 -0.08
CA MET A 136 13.41 -6.02 0.91
C MET A 136 13.03 -7.25 1.76
N GLY A 137 13.57 -8.43 1.50
CA GLY A 137 13.30 -9.64 2.26
C GLY A 137 11.86 -10.17 2.17
N TRP A 138 11.08 -9.73 1.17
CA TRP A 138 9.69 -10.14 1.00
C TRP A 138 9.56 -11.52 0.38
N ARG A 139 8.49 -12.23 0.74
CA ARG A 139 8.24 -13.62 0.34
C ARG A 139 6.96 -13.78 -0.48
N PHE A 140 6.14 -12.74 -0.60
CA PHE A 140 4.93 -12.81 -1.44
C PHE A 140 5.30 -13.02 -2.92
N LYS A 141 4.37 -13.58 -3.67
CA LYS A 141 4.50 -13.69 -5.12
C LYS A 141 4.41 -12.31 -5.75
N TRP A 142 5.34 -11.99 -6.64
CA TRP A 142 5.34 -10.75 -7.39
C TRP A 142 5.63 -11.08 -8.86
N VAL A 143 4.75 -10.64 -9.75
CA VAL A 143 4.85 -10.91 -11.19
C VAL A 143 4.94 -9.59 -11.96
N SER A 144 5.56 -9.65 -13.14
CA SER A 144 5.65 -8.52 -14.04
C SER A 144 4.51 -8.55 -15.05
N SER A 145 3.84 -7.41 -15.22
CA SER A 145 2.91 -7.15 -16.32
C SER A 145 3.57 -6.44 -17.49
N SER A 146 4.91 -6.46 -17.59
CA SER A 146 5.64 -5.90 -18.73
C SER A 146 5.17 -6.55 -20.03
N GLY A 147 4.76 -5.71 -20.99
CA GLY A 147 4.20 -6.19 -22.26
C GLY A 147 2.74 -6.66 -22.19
N SER A 148 2.05 -6.43 -21.08
CA SER A 148 0.61 -6.66 -20.90
C SER A 148 -0.12 -5.35 -20.65
N ASP A 149 -1.34 -5.23 -21.15
CA ASP A 149 -2.21 -4.07 -20.88
C ASP A 149 -2.86 -4.10 -19.49
N PHE A 150 -2.60 -5.13 -18.67
CA PHE A 150 -3.29 -5.37 -17.40
C PHE A 150 -3.34 -4.13 -16.50
N ASN A 151 -2.21 -3.47 -16.27
CA ASN A 151 -2.18 -2.30 -15.40
C ASN A 151 -2.94 -1.10 -15.99
N TYR A 152 -2.97 -0.96 -17.31
CA TYR A 152 -3.74 0.09 -18.00
C TYR A 152 -5.25 -0.16 -17.91
N ASP A 153 -5.68 -1.40 -18.15
CA ASP A 153 -7.09 -1.79 -18.09
C ASP A 153 -7.67 -1.67 -16.67
N TYR A 154 -6.82 -1.82 -15.63
CA TYR A 154 -7.21 -1.61 -14.22
C TYR A 154 -6.90 -0.20 -13.71
N HIS A 155 -6.61 0.75 -14.61
CA HIS A 155 -6.41 2.17 -14.31
C HIS A 155 -5.37 2.46 -13.23
N VAL A 156 -4.28 1.72 -13.22
CA VAL A 156 -3.13 1.89 -12.31
C VAL A 156 -1.82 2.16 -13.03
N SER A 157 -1.88 2.27 -14.37
CA SER A 157 -0.78 2.80 -15.18
C SER A 157 -1.36 3.71 -16.25
N PHE A 158 -0.61 4.75 -16.56
CA PHE A 158 -1.04 5.82 -17.45
C PHE A 158 0.01 6.04 -18.51
N THR A 159 -0.44 6.47 -19.68
CA THR A 159 0.47 6.87 -20.77
C THR A 159 1.13 8.21 -20.47
N LYS A 160 2.28 8.47 -21.09
CA LYS A 160 2.94 9.78 -21.02
C LYS A 160 2.04 10.92 -21.49
N ASP A 161 1.19 10.66 -22.49
CA ASP A 161 0.24 11.64 -23.01
C ASP A 161 -0.86 11.99 -21.99
N GLU A 162 -1.44 10.99 -21.32
CA GLU A 162 -2.45 11.20 -20.27
C GLU A 162 -1.89 11.98 -19.09
N THR A 163 -0.70 11.62 -18.63
CA THR A 163 -0.03 12.33 -17.53
C THR A 163 0.36 13.76 -17.91
N ALA A 164 0.84 13.98 -19.14
CA ALA A 164 1.18 15.31 -19.64
C ALA A 164 -0.06 16.21 -19.77
N LYS A 165 -1.19 15.66 -20.21
CA LYS A 165 -2.48 16.36 -20.27
C LYS A 165 -3.13 16.53 -18.91
N ARG A 166 -2.64 15.83 -17.86
CA ARG A 166 -3.23 15.77 -16.51
C ARG A 166 -4.65 15.21 -16.52
N GLU A 167 -4.92 14.25 -17.40
CA GLU A 167 -6.22 13.63 -17.65
C GLU A 167 -6.10 12.11 -17.56
N VAL A 168 -5.87 11.60 -16.36
CA VAL A 168 -5.83 10.15 -16.10
C VAL A 168 -7.14 9.69 -15.47
N ASN A 169 -7.64 8.53 -15.89
CA ASN A 169 -8.73 7.86 -15.20
C ASN A 169 -8.18 7.06 -14.01
N TYR A 170 -8.34 7.58 -12.81
CA TYR A 170 -7.88 6.93 -11.59
C TYR A 170 -8.91 7.06 -10.48
N ASN A 171 -9.11 6.00 -9.74
CA ASN A 171 -10.08 5.96 -8.63
C ASN A 171 -11.48 6.41 -9.07
N TYR A 172 -11.92 5.90 -10.23
CA TYR A 172 -13.25 6.11 -10.84
C TYR A 172 -13.55 7.55 -11.26
N GLN A 173 -12.55 8.37 -11.47
CA GLN A 173 -12.71 9.73 -11.95
C GLN A 173 -11.51 10.19 -12.80
N MET A 174 -11.78 11.13 -13.70
CA MET A 174 -10.73 11.83 -14.45
C MET A 174 -10.06 12.86 -13.53
N GLN A 175 -8.73 12.81 -13.43
CA GLN A 175 -7.97 13.70 -12.56
C GLN A 175 -6.52 13.86 -13.01
N ALA A 176 -5.84 14.86 -12.46
CA ALA A 176 -4.38 14.96 -12.57
C ALA A 176 -3.71 13.94 -11.64
N PHE A 177 -2.69 13.26 -12.15
CA PHE A 177 -1.87 12.35 -11.36
C PHE A 177 -0.38 12.59 -11.65
N PRO A 178 0.50 12.63 -10.65
CA PRO A 178 1.89 13.07 -10.82
C PRO A 178 2.84 11.99 -11.35
N SER A 179 2.36 10.80 -11.66
CA SER A 179 3.17 9.62 -12.03
C SER A 179 2.46 8.80 -13.10
N GLU A 180 3.24 8.05 -13.89
CA GLU A 180 2.71 7.06 -14.83
C GLU A 180 2.24 5.76 -14.15
N GLU A 181 2.49 5.59 -12.86
CA GLU A 181 2.03 4.47 -12.04
C GLU A 181 1.17 4.98 -10.88
N GLY A 182 0.08 4.29 -10.59
CA GLY A 182 -0.80 4.51 -9.44
C GLY A 182 -0.93 3.25 -8.58
N PRO A 183 -1.09 3.36 -7.25
CA PRO A 183 -1.30 2.20 -6.40
C PRO A 183 -2.76 1.76 -6.44
N GLY A 184 -3.01 0.46 -6.34
CA GLY A 184 -4.35 -0.08 -6.28
C GLY A 184 -4.36 -1.50 -5.73
N ALA A 185 -5.55 -1.99 -5.41
CA ALA A 185 -5.80 -3.39 -5.14
C ALA A 185 -7.03 -3.84 -5.89
N SER A 186 -6.93 -4.91 -6.68
CA SER A 186 -8.05 -5.50 -7.43
C SER A 186 -8.33 -6.92 -6.94
N VAL A 187 -9.60 -7.26 -6.86
CA VAL A 187 -10.05 -8.55 -6.34
C VAL A 187 -10.79 -9.31 -7.44
N PHE A 188 -10.46 -10.58 -7.56
CA PHE A 188 -11.03 -11.47 -8.56
C PHE A 188 -11.58 -12.73 -7.93
N TYR A 189 -12.59 -13.29 -8.58
CA TYR A 189 -13.16 -14.59 -8.26
C TYR A 189 -13.09 -15.50 -9.49
N LYS A 190 -12.75 -16.78 -9.30
CA LYS A 190 -12.74 -17.79 -10.33
C LYS A 190 -13.73 -18.90 -9.94
N ASN A 191 -14.75 -19.12 -10.78
CA ASN A 191 -15.76 -20.15 -10.53
C ASN A 191 -15.22 -21.55 -10.91
N SER A 192 -16.03 -22.59 -10.63
CA SER A 192 -15.70 -23.98 -10.94
C SER A 192 -15.58 -24.28 -12.44
N ALA A 193 -16.16 -23.44 -13.31
CA ALA A 193 -16.04 -23.53 -14.76
C ALA A 193 -14.74 -22.87 -15.29
N GLY A 194 -13.96 -22.24 -14.41
CA GLY A 194 -12.72 -21.53 -14.76
C GLY A 194 -12.95 -20.09 -15.26
N GLU A 195 -14.18 -19.59 -15.22
CA GLU A 195 -14.47 -18.20 -15.56
C GLU A 195 -14.02 -17.26 -14.47
N ILE A 196 -13.42 -16.14 -14.85
CA ILE A 196 -12.85 -15.14 -13.93
C ILE A 196 -13.72 -13.88 -13.94
N PHE A 197 -13.95 -13.35 -12.77
CA PHE A 197 -14.73 -12.13 -12.54
C PHE A 197 -13.91 -11.14 -11.74
N HIS A 198 -13.92 -9.88 -12.15
CA HIS A 198 -13.46 -8.76 -11.34
C HIS A 198 -14.60 -8.36 -10.40
N THR A 199 -14.34 -8.33 -9.10
CA THR A 199 -15.38 -8.16 -8.07
C THR A 199 -15.27 -6.84 -7.32
N TYR A 200 -14.06 -6.28 -7.23
CA TYR A 200 -13.81 -5.05 -6.48
C TYR A 200 -12.43 -4.46 -6.82
N SER A 201 -12.31 -3.15 -6.77
CA SER A 201 -11.02 -2.45 -6.73
C SER A 201 -11.05 -1.29 -5.74
N SER A 202 -9.88 -0.98 -5.17
CA SER A 202 -9.67 0.14 -4.26
C SER A 202 -8.35 0.84 -4.59
N PHE A 203 -8.35 2.17 -4.47
CA PHE A 203 -7.24 3.00 -4.90
C PHE A 203 -6.94 4.10 -3.87
N GLY A 204 -5.75 4.70 -3.97
CA GLY A 204 -5.37 5.85 -3.16
C GLY A 204 -5.59 5.61 -1.67
N ARG A 205 -6.29 6.53 -1.02
CA ARG A 205 -6.58 6.44 0.42
C ARG A 205 -7.51 5.30 0.82
N GLY A 206 -8.21 4.66 -0.14
CA GLY A 206 -8.94 3.43 0.14
C GLY A 206 -8.04 2.27 0.57
N LEU A 207 -6.73 2.38 0.35
CA LEU A 207 -5.71 1.42 0.78
C LEU A 207 -5.18 1.66 2.20
N ASP A 208 -5.46 2.83 2.81
CA ASP A 208 -4.95 3.20 4.15
C ASP A 208 -5.28 2.15 5.21
N ILE A 209 -6.47 1.55 5.11
CA ILE A 209 -6.94 0.51 6.04
C ILE A 209 -6.05 -0.75 6.04
N MET A 210 -5.29 -0.98 4.98
CA MET A 210 -4.39 -2.11 4.82
C MET A 210 -2.98 -1.81 5.34
N ILE A 211 -2.71 -0.55 5.72
CA ILE A 211 -1.43 -0.10 6.25
C ILE A 211 -1.47 -0.17 7.77
N GLY A 212 -0.96 -1.26 8.34
CA GLY A 212 -0.95 -1.47 9.79
C GLY A 212 -0.24 -0.35 10.55
N ALA A 213 0.86 0.19 10.02
CA ALA A 213 1.56 1.34 10.62
C ALA A 213 0.63 2.55 10.79
N TYR A 214 -0.21 2.85 9.81
CA TYR A 214 -1.19 3.94 9.91
C TYR A 214 -2.22 3.68 11.01
N ASN A 215 -2.72 2.46 11.11
CA ASN A 215 -3.68 2.10 12.17
C ASN A 215 -3.07 2.26 13.57
N TRP A 216 -1.77 1.96 13.74
CA TRP A 216 -1.05 2.19 15.00
C TRP A 216 -0.78 3.67 15.26
N LEU A 217 -0.38 4.43 14.24
CA LEU A 217 -0.17 5.87 14.37
C LEU A 217 -1.47 6.61 14.71
N ASP A 218 -2.60 6.21 14.11
CA ASP A 218 -3.91 6.84 14.35
C ASP A 218 -4.37 6.72 15.81
N ILE A 219 -3.87 5.76 16.59
CA ILE A 219 -4.15 5.65 18.04
C ILE A 219 -3.04 6.27 18.91
N ALA A 220 -1.92 6.68 18.32
CA ALA A 220 -0.84 7.34 19.05
C ALA A 220 -1.17 8.83 19.29
N PRO A 221 -0.63 9.46 20.36
CA PRO A 221 -0.98 10.84 20.72
C PRO A 221 -0.70 11.88 19.64
N LYS A 222 0.31 11.67 18.79
CA LYS A 222 0.63 12.58 17.66
C LYS A 222 -0.08 12.22 16.37
N GLY A 223 -0.78 11.07 16.31
CA GLY A 223 -1.35 10.58 15.07
C GLY A 223 -0.26 10.28 14.02
N ARG A 224 -0.59 10.46 12.75
CA ARG A 224 0.35 10.26 11.63
C ARG A 224 1.40 11.37 11.51
N ASP A 225 1.18 12.50 12.15
CA ASP A 225 2.04 13.70 12.16
C ASP A 225 2.44 14.17 10.74
N GLU A 226 1.50 14.08 9.82
CA GLU A 226 1.69 14.44 8.40
C GLU A 226 1.23 15.86 8.06
N GLU A 227 0.74 16.60 9.05
CA GLU A 227 0.35 18.00 8.87
C GLU A 227 1.56 18.88 8.58
N GLY A 228 1.52 19.56 7.45
CA GLY A 228 2.62 20.43 7.02
C GLY A 228 3.68 19.77 6.17
N LEU A 229 3.55 18.45 5.91
CA LEU A 229 4.35 17.77 4.90
C LEU A 229 3.93 18.19 3.47
N LYS A 230 4.86 18.09 2.53
CA LYS A 230 4.61 18.36 1.10
C LYS A 230 3.44 17.52 0.55
N HIS A 231 3.31 16.29 1.01
CA HIS A 231 2.20 15.37 0.80
C HIS A 231 2.20 14.33 1.93
N GLY A 232 1.07 13.69 2.18
CA GLY A 232 1.02 12.55 3.09
C GLY A 232 2.03 11.48 2.66
N MET A 233 2.58 10.72 3.59
CA MET A 233 3.63 9.72 3.35
C MET A 233 4.99 10.29 2.86
N ALA A 234 5.22 11.60 2.81
CA ALA A 234 6.52 12.17 2.42
C ALA A 234 7.68 11.73 3.33
N TRP A 235 7.38 11.31 4.54
CA TRP A 235 8.34 10.76 5.52
C TRP A 235 8.70 9.30 5.25
N VAL A 236 7.89 8.56 4.47
CA VAL A 236 8.07 7.12 4.26
C VAL A 236 9.32 6.83 3.43
N ARG A 237 10.09 5.84 3.87
CA ARG A 237 11.25 5.29 3.19
C ARG A 237 11.09 3.78 3.05
N HIS A 238 11.90 3.14 2.20
CA HIS A 238 12.08 1.70 2.27
C HIS A 238 12.57 1.34 3.67
N HIS A 239 12.11 0.25 4.25
CA HIS A 239 12.42 -0.08 5.66
C HIS A 239 13.93 -0.23 5.93
N ASP A 240 14.72 -0.56 4.91
CA ASP A 240 16.18 -0.65 4.97
C ASP A 240 16.91 0.70 4.81
N LYS A 241 16.16 1.79 4.63
CA LYS A 241 16.69 3.16 4.47
C LYS A 241 16.32 4.12 5.61
N TYR A 242 15.74 3.63 6.69
CA TYR A 242 15.64 4.39 7.93
C TYR A 242 16.99 4.34 8.65
N GLY A 243 17.44 5.48 9.18
CA GLY A 243 18.67 5.52 9.97
C GLY A 243 18.50 4.90 11.36
N ASP A 244 19.62 4.60 12.02
CA ASP A 244 19.64 3.95 13.34
C ASP A 244 18.87 4.72 14.42
N GLY A 245 18.73 6.04 14.28
CA GLY A 245 17.95 6.87 15.19
C GLY A 245 16.46 6.92 14.88
N TYR A 246 16.00 6.36 13.79
CA TYR A 246 14.62 6.45 13.27
C TYR A 246 14.02 7.88 13.26
N GLN A 247 14.88 8.88 13.36
CA GLN A 247 14.45 10.28 13.34
C GLN A 247 14.52 10.80 11.91
N VAL A 248 13.36 11.01 11.34
CA VAL A 248 13.22 11.67 10.04
C VAL A 248 12.75 13.09 10.30
N ASP A 249 13.55 14.08 9.93
CA ASP A 249 13.03 15.46 9.85
C ASP A 249 11.94 15.47 8.78
N ALA A 250 10.71 15.71 9.19
CA ALA A 250 9.55 15.73 8.32
C ALA A 250 9.64 16.78 7.19
N LYS A 251 10.53 17.75 7.32
CA LYS A 251 10.76 18.84 6.36
C LYS A 251 11.97 18.62 5.45
N ALA A 252 12.86 17.69 5.80
CA ALA A 252 14.06 17.39 5.03
C ALA A 252 13.81 16.25 4.03
N GLU A 253 14.51 16.32 2.91
CA GLU A 253 14.65 15.14 2.07
C GLU A 253 15.47 14.09 2.81
N TYR A 254 15.07 12.80 2.69
CA TYR A 254 15.80 11.73 3.35
C TYR A 254 17.22 11.62 2.81
N VAL A 255 18.19 11.75 3.71
CA VAL A 255 19.59 11.46 3.45
C VAL A 255 19.95 10.20 4.23
N GLN A 256 20.40 9.17 3.51
CA GLN A 256 20.84 7.94 4.18
C GLN A 256 21.97 8.27 5.15
N PRO A 257 21.90 7.88 6.44
CA PRO A 257 23.02 8.08 7.37
C PRO A 257 24.28 7.40 6.82
N ALA A 258 25.44 8.03 6.99
CA ALA A 258 26.71 7.39 6.68
C ALA A 258 26.80 6.08 7.47
N LYS A 259 27.18 4.99 6.79
CA LYS A 259 27.38 3.71 7.47
C LYS A 259 28.37 3.89 8.61
N ALA A 260 28.05 3.41 9.81
CA ALA A 260 28.91 3.39 10.98
C ALA A 260 30.18 2.48 10.83
N ALA A 261 30.58 2.15 9.60
CA ALA A 261 31.67 1.22 9.31
C ALA A 261 33.08 1.82 9.42
N ASP A 262 33.22 3.13 9.64
CA ASP A 262 34.55 3.75 9.69
C ASP A 262 35.06 4.09 11.10
N ALA A 263 34.32 3.69 12.14
CA ALA A 263 34.76 3.88 13.53
C ALA A 263 35.54 2.68 14.14
N ALA A 264 35.76 1.60 13.37
CA ALA A 264 36.50 0.42 13.84
C ALA A 264 37.94 0.33 13.30
N GLY A 265 38.49 1.41 12.78
CA GLY A 265 39.86 1.50 12.29
C GLY A 265 40.72 2.40 13.14
N GLY A 266 41.10 2.01 14.35
CA GLY A 266 42.04 2.82 15.09
C GLY A 266 42.16 2.48 16.57
N CYS A 267 42.60 1.28 16.90
CA CYS A 267 43.27 1.06 18.18
C CYS A 267 44.02 -0.30 18.19
N CYS A 268 45.12 -0.31 17.52
CA CYS A 268 46.23 -1.22 17.82
C CYS A 268 47.51 -0.57 17.35
N GLU A 269 48.08 0.27 18.18
CA GLU A 269 49.54 0.44 18.23
C GLU A 269 49.97 1.00 19.58
N LYS A 270 50.78 0.15 20.26
CA LYS A 270 51.89 0.44 21.16
C LYS A 270 51.59 0.96 22.60
N HIS A 271 51.75 0.26 23.59
CA HIS A 271 53.01 -0.04 24.34
C HIS A 271 52.75 -1.11 25.37
#